data_8e4086557e231a2903eda9a482901080
#
_entry.id   8e4086557e231a2903eda9a482901080
#
_cell.length_a   1.000
_cell.length_b   1.000
_cell.length_c   1.000
_cell.angle_alpha   90.00
_cell.angle_beta   90.00
_cell.angle_gamma   90.00
#
_symmetry.space_group_name_H-M   'P 1'
#
loop_
_entity.id
_entity.type
_entity.pdbx_description
1 polymer ?
#
loop_
_entity_poly.entity_id
_entity_poly.type
_entity_poly.pdbx_seq_one_letter_code
_entity_poly.pdbx_strand_id
1 'polypeptide(L)'
;MAKKIAFITGGNRGLGLQTALELKDLAKVVIGSRDLKQGETALEKLRAAGADTDLLQFDVTQEKSRQAAFDYFNSRYGRLDVLVNNAGIAGGKFPGTGPEHSAADVPLELLRKVFETNFFAQVALTQTLLPLLRKSPAARIVNLSSILGSLTLQATPGSPIYDAKSFAYDASKSALNAFTVHLAYELRHTNIKVNSAHPGWVKTDMGGSQAPMALEEGGKTSAALATLPGDGPTGGFFHQGKPLPW
;
A
#
# COMPACT_ATOMS: atom_id res chain seq x y z
N MET A 1 -22.60 8.70 12.53
CA MET A 1 -21.20 8.59 12.98
C MET A 1 -20.33 9.47 12.10
N ALA A 2 -19.27 10.10 12.62
CA ALA A 2 -18.33 10.84 11.78
C ALA A 2 -17.62 9.90 10.81
N LYS A 3 -17.44 10.33 9.56
CA LYS A 3 -16.69 9.54 8.55
C LYS A 3 -15.28 9.24 9.04
N LYS A 4 -14.75 8.08 8.70
CA LYS A 4 -13.34 7.73 8.90
C LYS A 4 -12.46 8.65 8.06
N ILE A 5 -11.24 8.92 8.52
CA ILE A 5 -10.22 9.67 7.76
C ILE A 5 -9.21 8.67 7.22
N ALA A 6 -9.10 8.60 5.90
CA ALA A 6 -8.21 7.67 5.19
C ALA A 6 -7.12 8.44 4.43
N PHE A 7 -5.88 7.98 4.54
CA PHE A 7 -4.76 8.44 3.74
C PHE A 7 -4.24 7.32 2.85
N ILE A 8 -4.14 7.58 1.54
CA ILE A 8 -3.67 6.63 0.54
C ILE A 8 -2.47 7.23 -0.19
N THR A 9 -1.28 6.65 0.01
CA THR A 9 -0.07 7.11 -0.70
C THR A 9 -0.07 6.62 -2.16
N GLY A 10 0.36 7.48 -3.09
CA GLY A 10 0.29 7.16 -4.53
C GLY A 10 -1.13 6.97 -5.04
N GLY A 11 -2.09 7.73 -4.49
CA GLY A 11 -3.52 7.64 -4.83
C GLY A 11 -3.92 8.31 -6.14
N ASN A 12 -2.97 8.84 -6.90
CA ASN A 12 -3.22 9.58 -8.13
C ASN A 12 -3.51 8.69 -9.37
N ARG A 13 -3.24 7.40 -9.30
CA ARG A 13 -3.47 6.44 -10.39
C ARG A 13 -3.50 4.99 -9.90
N GLY A 14 -3.81 4.07 -10.81
CA GLY A 14 -3.70 2.64 -10.60
C GLY A 14 -4.43 2.16 -9.35
N LEU A 15 -3.78 1.27 -8.61
CA LEU A 15 -4.35 0.62 -7.42
C LEU A 15 -4.70 1.60 -6.30
N GLY A 16 -3.89 2.66 -6.12
CA GLY A 16 -4.18 3.67 -5.10
C GLY A 16 -5.46 4.45 -5.38
N LEU A 17 -5.66 4.87 -6.65
CA LEU A 17 -6.90 5.53 -7.07
C LEU A 17 -8.10 4.59 -6.96
N GLN A 18 -7.94 3.32 -7.36
CA GLN A 18 -9.01 2.34 -7.24
C GLN A 18 -9.37 2.06 -5.78
N THR A 19 -8.38 1.93 -4.89
CA THR A 19 -8.64 1.82 -3.45
C THR A 19 -9.38 3.05 -2.90
N ALA A 20 -9.05 4.25 -3.39
CA ALA A 20 -9.75 5.48 -3.01
C ALA A 20 -11.23 5.46 -3.45
N LEU A 21 -11.52 4.98 -4.65
CA LEU A 21 -12.88 4.80 -5.17
C LEU A 21 -13.69 3.80 -4.34
N GLU A 22 -13.08 2.68 -3.95
CA GLU A 22 -13.72 1.67 -3.09
C GLU A 22 -14.06 2.22 -1.68
N LEU A 23 -13.29 3.17 -1.17
CA LEU A 23 -13.48 3.76 0.16
C LEU A 23 -14.38 5.02 0.16
N LYS A 24 -14.82 5.52 -0.99
CA LYS A 24 -15.47 6.81 -1.15
C LYS A 24 -16.71 7.04 -0.26
N ASP A 25 -17.49 6.00 -0.04
CA ASP A 25 -18.73 6.08 0.74
C ASP A 25 -18.48 5.89 2.25
N LEU A 26 -17.33 5.34 2.62
CA LEU A 26 -16.98 4.91 3.97
C LEU A 26 -16.04 5.88 4.70
N ALA A 27 -15.30 6.69 3.95
CA ALA A 27 -14.28 7.58 4.50
C ALA A 27 -14.21 8.92 3.77
N LYS A 28 -13.69 9.94 4.47
CA LYS A 28 -13.02 11.07 3.86
C LYS A 28 -11.67 10.58 3.37
N VAL A 29 -11.43 10.58 2.07
CA VAL A 29 -10.22 10.03 1.46
C VAL A 29 -9.25 11.16 1.11
N VAL A 30 -8.07 11.14 1.66
CA VAL A 30 -6.96 12.01 1.26
C VAL A 30 -5.99 11.18 0.41
N ILE A 31 -5.75 11.63 -0.82
CA ILE A 31 -4.78 10.97 -1.70
C ILE A 31 -3.45 11.72 -1.68
N GLY A 32 -2.34 10.98 -1.57
CA GLY A 32 -0.99 11.51 -1.74
C GLY A 32 -0.50 11.36 -3.17
N SER A 33 0.02 12.43 -3.78
CA SER A 33 0.63 12.40 -5.10
C SER A 33 1.89 13.27 -5.16
N ARG A 34 2.95 12.76 -5.78
CA ARG A 34 4.18 13.56 -6.03
C ARG A 34 3.94 14.63 -7.10
N ASP A 35 3.20 14.26 -8.13
CA ASP A 35 2.83 15.11 -9.24
C ASP A 35 1.44 15.71 -8.96
N LEU A 36 1.38 17.02 -8.75
CA LEU A 36 0.13 17.74 -8.47
C LEU A 36 -0.86 17.63 -9.60
N LYS A 37 -0.42 17.74 -10.87
CA LYS A 37 -1.33 17.69 -12.03
C LYS A 37 -2.03 16.34 -12.14
N GLN A 38 -1.28 15.24 -11.96
CA GLN A 38 -1.88 13.91 -11.92
C GLN A 38 -2.77 13.74 -10.69
N GLY A 39 -2.38 14.32 -9.56
CA GLY A 39 -3.18 14.33 -8.34
C GLY A 39 -4.51 15.04 -8.51
N GLU A 40 -4.53 16.21 -9.15
CA GLU A 40 -5.73 16.99 -9.46
C GLU A 40 -6.68 16.22 -10.39
N THR A 41 -6.14 15.61 -11.45
CA THR A 41 -6.93 14.75 -12.35
C THR A 41 -7.59 13.58 -11.59
N ALA A 42 -6.87 12.97 -10.64
CA ALA A 42 -7.43 11.90 -9.80
C ALA A 42 -8.50 12.46 -8.84
N LEU A 43 -8.25 13.63 -8.26
CA LEU A 43 -9.18 14.31 -7.36
C LEU A 43 -10.53 14.61 -8.08
N GLU A 44 -10.46 15.09 -9.33
CA GLU A 44 -11.66 15.32 -10.15
C GLU A 44 -12.46 14.04 -10.39
N LYS A 45 -11.78 12.93 -10.73
CA LYS A 45 -12.42 11.61 -10.90
C LYS A 45 -13.09 11.13 -9.61
N LEU A 46 -12.42 11.28 -8.48
CA LEU A 46 -12.98 10.90 -7.18
C LEU A 46 -14.20 11.75 -6.82
N ARG A 47 -14.14 13.06 -7.04
CA ARG A 47 -15.28 13.97 -6.81
C ARG A 47 -16.46 13.68 -7.73
N ALA A 48 -16.19 13.41 -9.00
CA ALA A 48 -17.22 13.00 -9.96
C ALA A 48 -17.91 11.68 -9.56
N ALA A 49 -17.18 10.79 -8.88
CA ALA A 49 -17.72 9.56 -8.30
C ALA A 49 -18.42 9.77 -6.95
N GLY A 50 -18.55 11.03 -6.47
CA GLY A 50 -19.22 11.37 -5.20
C GLY A 50 -18.34 11.24 -3.97
N ALA A 51 -17.01 11.08 -4.11
CA ALA A 51 -16.11 10.97 -2.98
C ALA A 51 -15.93 12.31 -2.25
N ASP A 52 -15.95 12.26 -0.92
CA ASP A 52 -15.40 13.31 -0.07
C ASP A 52 -13.88 13.15 -0.02
N THR A 53 -13.14 13.99 -0.75
CA THR A 53 -11.72 13.76 -1.01
C THR A 53 -10.89 15.04 -1.06
N ASP A 54 -9.63 14.92 -0.62
CA ASP A 54 -8.60 15.95 -0.73
C ASP A 54 -7.32 15.36 -1.35
N LEU A 55 -6.47 16.27 -1.85
CA LEU A 55 -5.15 15.98 -2.39
C LEU A 55 -4.06 16.56 -1.49
N LEU A 56 -3.06 15.76 -1.17
CA LEU A 56 -1.83 16.20 -0.55
C LEU A 56 -0.66 16.01 -1.53
N GLN A 57 0.10 17.09 -1.80
CA GLN A 57 1.37 16.91 -2.50
C GLN A 57 2.31 16.13 -1.59
N PHE A 58 2.71 14.92 -2.03
CA PHE A 58 3.32 13.98 -1.14
C PHE A 58 4.31 13.05 -1.87
N ASP A 59 5.56 13.09 -1.44
CA ASP A 59 6.57 12.09 -1.77
C ASP A 59 6.94 11.31 -0.52
N VAL A 60 6.64 10.01 -0.51
CA VAL A 60 6.86 9.15 0.65
C VAL A 60 8.33 9.08 1.06
N THR A 61 9.27 9.26 0.12
CA THR A 61 10.72 9.22 0.37
C THR A 61 11.24 10.48 1.06
N GLN A 62 10.47 11.58 1.04
CA GLN A 62 10.89 12.86 1.60
C GLN A 62 10.38 13.03 3.04
N GLU A 63 11.30 13.23 3.99
CA GLU A 63 10.95 13.46 5.39
C GLU A 63 10.03 14.66 5.57
N LYS A 64 10.31 15.77 4.87
CA LYS A 64 9.47 16.97 4.90
C LYS A 64 8.02 16.68 4.48
N SER A 65 7.83 15.81 3.47
CA SER A 65 6.48 15.40 3.05
C SER A 65 5.77 14.58 4.12
N ARG A 66 6.48 13.68 4.80
CA ARG A 66 5.91 12.87 5.90
C ARG A 66 5.50 13.76 7.09
N GLN A 67 6.34 14.74 7.45
CA GLN A 67 6.00 15.69 8.49
C GLN A 67 4.82 16.58 8.10
N ALA A 68 4.78 17.10 6.86
CA ALA A 68 3.65 17.88 6.36
C ALA A 68 2.34 17.06 6.35
N ALA A 69 2.41 15.76 6.07
CA ALA A 69 1.24 14.88 6.19
C ALA A 69 0.77 14.76 7.65
N PHE A 70 1.69 14.59 8.62
CA PHE A 70 1.34 14.58 10.03
C PHE A 70 0.64 15.89 10.44
N ASP A 71 1.21 17.04 10.09
CA ASP A 71 0.68 18.36 10.44
C ASP A 71 -0.72 18.58 9.81
N TYR A 72 -0.89 18.15 8.56
CA TYR A 72 -2.17 18.21 7.86
C TYR A 72 -3.28 17.43 8.60
N PHE A 73 -3.02 16.15 8.95
CA PHE A 73 -4.01 15.34 9.64
C PHE A 73 -4.23 15.78 11.08
N ASN A 74 -3.17 16.18 11.76
CA ASN A 74 -3.26 16.63 13.15
C ASN A 74 -4.08 17.91 13.28
N SER A 75 -3.84 18.92 12.43
CA SER A 75 -4.53 20.20 12.48
C SER A 75 -5.99 20.12 12.04
N ARG A 76 -6.30 19.31 11.03
CA ARG A 76 -7.64 19.23 10.44
C ARG A 76 -8.56 18.23 11.13
N TYR A 77 -8.02 17.12 11.60
CA TYR A 77 -8.82 15.99 12.09
C TYR A 77 -8.42 15.52 13.49
N GLY A 78 -7.23 15.84 13.94
CA GLY A 78 -6.68 15.39 15.24
C GLY A 78 -6.37 13.89 15.30
N ARG A 79 -6.69 13.13 14.25
CA ARG A 79 -6.51 11.68 14.14
C ARG A 79 -6.38 11.21 12.69
N LEU A 80 -5.96 9.96 12.51
CA LEU A 80 -6.03 9.23 11.25
C LEU A 80 -6.64 7.85 11.50
N ASP A 81 -7.64 7.44 10.73
CA ASP A 81 -8.34 6.18 10.94
C ASP A 81 -7.84 5.06 10.00
N VAL A 82 -7.38 5.42 8.80
CA VAL A 82 -6.86 4.46 7.81
C VAL A 82 -5.59 5.00 7.16
N LEU A 83 -4.54 4.18 7.16
CA LEU A 83 -3.33 4.41 6.37
C LEU A 83 -3.17 3.28 5.35
N VAL A 84 -3.17 3.62 4.06
CA VAL A 84 -2.84 2.68 2.98
C VAL A 84 -1.48 3.04 2.41
N ASN A 85 -0.47 2.27 2.77
CA ASN A 85 0.88 2.32 2.24
C ASN A 85 0.89 1.67 0.83
N ASN A 86 0.43 2.43 -0.18
CA ASN A 86 0.29 1.96 -1.55
C ASN A 86 1.44 2.41 -2.47
N ALA A 87 2.10 3.52 -2.19
CA ALA A 87 3.19 3.99 -3.03
C ALA A 87 4.30 2.94 -3.17
N GLY A 88 4.71 2.65 -4.41
CA GLY A 88 5.72 1.65 -4.69
C GLY A 88 6.22 1.70 -6.14
N ILE A 89 7.37 1.09 -6.38
CA ILE A 89 8.01 0.96 -7.69
C ILE A 89 8.47 -0.48 -7.93
N ALA A 90 8.45 -0.93 -9.18
CA ALA A 90 8.95 -2.26 -9.55
C ALA A 90 10.49 -2.32 -9.66
N GLY A 91 11.12 -1.20 -9.97
CA GLY A 91 12.58 -1.13 -10.14
C GLY A 91 13.09 -1.66 -11.49
N GLY A 92 12.20 -1.96 -12.43
CA GLY A 92 12.52 -2.49 -13.76
C GLY A 92 11.28 -2.98 -14.47
N LYS A 93 11.44 -3.79 -15.51
CA LYS A 93 10.32 -4.46 -16.18
C LYS A 93 9.68 -5.49 -15.25
N PHE A 94 8.37 -5.58 -15.25
CA PHE A 94 7.64 -6.49 -14.36
C PHE A 94 7.71 -7.95 -14.82
N PRO A 95 7.53 -8.95 -13.90
CA PRO A 95 7.59 -10.38 -14.21
C PRO A 95 6.71 -10.77 -15.39
N GLY A 96 7.21 -11.62 -16.27
CA GLY A 96 6.58 -12.04 -17.53
C GLY A 96 7.39 -11.65 -18.76
N THR A 97 8.30 -10.66 -18.61
CA THR A 97 9.28 -10.30 -19.66
C THR A 97 10.72 -10.74 -19.31
N GLY A 98 10.86 -11.56 -18.25
CA GLY A 98 12.13 -11.96 -17.64
C GLY A 98 12.67 -10.91 -16.66
N PRO A 99 13.46 -11.32 -15.63
CA PRO A 99 14.11 -10.38 -14.74
C PRO A 99 15.14 -9.56 -15.53
N GLU A 100 15.08 -8.23 -15.43
CA GLU A 100 16.12 -7.37 -15.97
C GLU A 100 17.46 -7.60 -15.24
N HIS A 101 17.37 -8.00 -13.96
CA HIS A 101 18.51 -8.36 -13.11
C HIS A 101 18.15 -9.52 -12.18
N SER A 102 19.08 -10.46 -12.03
CA SER A 102 19.00 -11.56 -11.06
C SER A 102 19.51 -11.13 -9.67
N ALA A 103 19.39 -12.01 -8.70
CA ALA A 103 19.96 -11.77 -7.37
C ALA A 103 21.50 -11.68 -7.39
N ALA A 104 22.13 -12.28 -8.42
CA ALA A 104 23.60 -12.31 -8.55
C ALA A 104 24.17 -11.03 -9.20
N ASP A 105 23.37 -10.26 -9.94
CA ASP A 105 23.86 -9.13 -10.76
C ASP A 105 23.06 -7.83 -10.58
N VAL A 106 22.06 -7.79 -9.67
CA VAL A 106 21.29 -6.57 -9.44
C VAL A 106 22.19 -5.41 -9.00
N PRO A 107 22.14 -4.25 -9.70
CA PRO A 107 22.86 -3.07 -9.24
C PRO A 107 22.41 -2.63 -7.85
N LEU A 108 23.37 -2.41 -6.94
CA LEU A 108 23.06 -1.99 -5.56
C LEU A 108 22.27 -0.67 -5.51
N GLU A 109 22.48 0.23 -6.46
CA GLU A 109 21.72 1.49 -6.56
C GLU A 109 20.24 1.22 -6.86
N LEU A 110 19.94 0.28 -7.77
CA LEU A 110 18.57 -0.15 -8.05
C LEU A 110 17.93 -0.77 -6.83
N LEU A 111 18.65 -1.67 -6.17
CA LEU A 111 18.19 -2.33 -4.94
C LEU A 111 17.87 -1.28 -3.85
N ARG A 112 18.79 -0.33 -3.59
CA ARG A 112 18.56 0.76 -2.64
C ARG A 112 17.34 1.60 -3.00
N LYS A 113 17.19 2.00 -4.27
CA LYS A 113 16.05 2.80 -4.74
C LYS A 113 14.71 2.10 -4.53
N VAL A 114 14.64 0.80 -4.80
CA VAL A 114 13.43 0.01 -4.60
C VAL A 114 13.12 -0.13 -3.12
N PHE A 115 14.11 -0.47 -2.30
CA PHE A 115 13.94 -0.56 -0.85
C PHE A 115 13.58 0.78 -0.22
N GLU A 116 14.18 1.87 -0.66
CA GLU A 116 13.85 3.22 -0.16
C GLU A 116 12.35 3.51 -0.32
N THR A 117 11.80 3.27 -1.52
CA THR A 117 10.39 3.58 -1.78
C THR A 117 9.44 2.54 -1.15
N ASN A 118 9.74 1.25 -1.34
CA ASN A 118 8.78 0.18 -1.04
C ASN A 118 8.82 -0.24 0.44
N PHE A 119 9.91 0.05 1.15
CA PHE A 119 10.11 -0.39 2.52
C PHE A 119 10.45 0.77 3.47
N PHE A 120 11.64 1.37 3.37
CA PHE A 120 12.09 2.35 4.36
C PHE A 120 11.14 3.55 4.48
N ALA A 121 10.70 4.11 3.37
CA ALA A 121 9.77 5.22 3.36
C ALA A 121 8.39 4.86 3.94
N GLN A 122 7.91 3.62 3.71
CA GLN A 122 6.63 3.14 4.28
C GLN A 122 6.74 2.96 5.81
N VAL A 123 7.86 2.43 6.29
CA VAL A 123 8.14 2.33 7.73
C VAL A 123 8.18 3.72 8.35
N ALA A 124 8.97 4.63 7.78
CA ALA A 124 9.13 5.99 8.29
C ALA A 124 7.78 6.75 8.30
N LEU A 125 6.98 6.65 7.23
CA LEU A 125 5.64 7.26 7.18
C LEU A 125 4.73 6.70 8.26
N THR A 126 4.69 5.38 8.40
CA THR A 126 3.86 4.72 9.41
C THR A 126 4.24 5.18 10.82
N GLN A 127 5.55 5.25 11.13
CA GLN A 127 6.05 5.75 12.41
C GLN A 127 5.66 7.22 12.63
N THR A 128 5.80 8.07 11.62
CA THR A 128 5.40 9.49 11.69
C THR A 128 3.91 9.65 12.00
N LEU A 129 3.05 8.83 11.37
CA LEU A 129 1.59 8.92 11.52
C LEU A 129 1.03 8.07 12.68
N LEU A 130 1.83 7.20 13.31
CA LEU A 130 1.37 6.31 14.37
C LEU A 130 0.73 7.04 15.56
N PRO A 131 1.21 8.23 16.02
CA PRO A 131 0.53 8.98 17.07
C PRO A 131 -0.91 9.39 16.71
N LEU A 132 -1.20 9.66 15.43
CA LEU A 132 -2.55 9.99 14.97
C LEU A 132 -3.42 8.74 14.82
N LEU A 133 -2.84 7.62 14.36
CA LEU A 133 -3.50 6.32 14.27
C LEU A 133 -3.90 5.81 15.67
N ARG A 134 -3.08 6.06 16.69
CA ARG A 134 -3.38 5.72 18.10
C ARG A 134 -4.57 6.53 18.68
N LYS A 135 -4.88 7.71 18.12
CA LYS A 135 -6.05 8.51 18.50
C LYS A 135 -7.35 8.03 17.84
N SER A 136 -7.28 7.14 16.87
CA SER A 136 -8.45 6.53 16.24
C SER A 136 -9.08 5.48 17.16
N PRO A 137 -10.42 5.41 17.26
CA PRO A 137 -11.08 4.33 17.98
C PRO A 137 -10.90 2.95 17.31
N ALA A 138 -10.54 2.92 16.03
CA ALA A 138 -10.42 1.67 15.26
C ALA A 138 -9.54 1.86 14.00
N ALA A 139 -8.24 2.10 14.19
CA ALA A 139 -7.34 2.35 13.06
C ALA A 139 -7.01 1.08 12.24
N ARG A 140 -6.75 1.29 10.95
CA ARG A 140 -6.32 0.24 10.00
C ARG A 140 -5.09 0.71 9.25
N ILE A 141 -4.06 -0.13 9.24
CA ILE A 141 -2.84 0.05 8.44
C ILE A 141 -2.81 -1.07 7.41
N VAL A 142 -2.83 -0.70 6.14
CA VAL A 142 -2.76 -1.63 5.01
C VAL A 142 -1.47 -1.40 4.25
N ASN A 143 -0.60 -2.39 4.24
CA ASN A 143 0.63 -2.38 3.47
C ASN A 143 0.37 -3.07 2.12
N LEU A 144 0.41 -2.32 1.00
CA LEU A 144 0.27 -2.91 -0.33
C LEU A 144 1.52 -3.70 -0.68
N SER A 145 1.44 -4.99 -0.46
CA SER A 145 2.47 -5.97 -0.75
C SER A 145 2.23 -6.64 -2.11
N SER A 146 2.81 -7.79 -2.31
CA SER A 146 2.67 -8.62 -3.50
C SER A 146 2.84 -10.08 -3.10
N ILE A 147 2.18 -10.99 -3.82
CA ILE A 147 2.45 -12.43 -3.71
C ILE A 147 3.95 -12.74 -3.94
N LEU A 148 4.63 -11.91 -4.75
CA LEU A 148 6.07 -11.98 -4.99
C LEU A 148 6.92 -11.71 -3.72
N GLY A 149 6.33 -11.15 -2.67
CA GLY A 149 6.96 -11.02 -1.35
C GLY A 149 6.78 -12.26 -0.44
N SER A 150 6.11 -13.32 -0.92
CA SER A 150 5.96 -14.58 -0.19
C SER A 150 7.21 -15.45 -0.37
N LEU A 151 8.06 -15.55 0.65
CA LEU A 151 9.23 -16.42 0.63
C LEU A 151 8.84 -17.90 0.51
N THR A 152 7.73 -18.29 1.15
CA THR A 152 7.19 -19.65 1.04
C THR A 152 6.88 -20.01 -0.42
N LEU A 153 6.12 -19.17 -1.14
CA LEU A 153 5.77 -19.44 -2.53
C LEU A 153 6.97 -19.28 -3.46
N GLN A 154 7.86 -18.33 -3.19
CA GLN A 154 9.10 -18.13 -3.95
C GLN A 154 10.02 -19.36 -3.90
N ALA A 155 10.04 -20.07 -2.76
CA ALA A 155 10.88 -21.24 -2.56
C ALA A 155 10.22 -22.58 -2.95
N THR A 156 8.89 -22.59 -3.23
CA THR A 156 8.14 -23.82 -3.50
C THR A 156 8.10 -24.12 -5.01
N PRO A 157 8.77 -25.16 -5.52
CA PRO A 157 8.66 -25.58 -6.91
C PRO A 157 7.20 -25.83 -7.30
N GLY A 158 6.80 -25.33 -8.48
CA GLY A 158 5.43 -25.46 -8.98
C GLY A 158 4.44 -24.46 -8.39
N SER A 159 4.84 -23.56 -7.49
CA SER A 159 3.99 -22.43 -7.08
C SER A 159 3.76 -21.46 -8.26
N PRO A 160 2.68 -20.69 -8.25
CA PRO A 160 2.35 -19.80 -9.37
C PRO A 160 3.38 -18.68 -9.60
N ILE A 161 4.31 -18.49 -8.67
CA ILE A 161 5.36 -17.45 -8.74
C ILE A 161 6.78 -18.01 -8.68
N TYR A 162 6.95 -19.34 -8.72
CA TYR A 162 8.27 -19.97 -8.60
C TYR A 162 9.26 -19.44 -9.64
N ASP A 163 8.81 -19.27 -10.88
CA ASP A 163 9.62 -18.78 -12.00
C ASP A 163 9.53 -17.25 -12.19
N ALA A 164 8.68 -16.57 -11.41
CA ALA A 164 8.52 -15.13 -11.46
C ALA A 164 9.45 -14.45 -10.44
N LYS A 165 10.69 -14.16 -10.84
CA LYS A 165 11.72 -13.58 -9.99
C LYS A 165 12.03 -12.14 -10.40
N SER A 166 11.97 -11.22 -9.45
CA SER A 166 12.38 -9.82 -9.59
C SER A 166 13.02 -9.37 -8.26
N PHE A 167 14.28 -9.78 -8.03
CA PHE A 167 14.90 -9.80 -6.70
C PHE A 167 14.72 -8.50 -5.91
N ALA A 168 14.99 -7.33 -6.50
CA ALA A 168 14.88 -6.07 -5.78
C ALA A 168 13.43 -5.81 -5.31
N TYR A 169 12.45 -6.07 -6.17
CA TYR A 169 11.03 -5.90 -5.83
C TYR A 169 10.58 -6.94 -4.81
N ASP A 170 10.84 -8.21 -5.08
CA ASP A 170 10.41 -9.34 -4.26
C ASP A 170 10.94 -9.20 -2.83
N ALA A 171 12.25 -8.94 -2.68
CA ALA A 171 12.90 -8.72 -1.39
C ALA A 171 12.32 -7.50 -0.66
N SER A 172 12.01 -6.40 -1.36
CA SER A 172 11.39 -5.23 -0.74
C SER A 172 9.98 -5.52 -0.21
N LYS A 173 9.21 -6.37 -0.91
CA LYS A 173 7.85 -6.78 -0.47
C LYS A 173 7.91 -7.81 0.65
N SER A 174 8.92 -8.69 0.68
CA SER A 174 9.19 -9.57 1.83
C SER A 174 9.54 -8.76 3.07
N ALA A 175 10.38 -7.72 2.94
CA ALA A 175 10.70 -6.81 4.03
C ALA A 175 9.46 -6.06 4.55
N LEU A 176 8.57 -5.60 3.64
CA LEU A 176 7.30 -4.96 4.02
C LEU A 176 6.34 -5.94 4.72
N ASN A 177 6.33 -7.21 4.31
CA ASN A 177 5.60 -8.28 4.99
C ASN A 177 6.13 -8.50 6.41
N ALA A 178 7.45 -8.56 6.59
CA ALA A 178 8.06 -8.64 7.91
C ALA A 178 7.67 -7.43 8.80
N PHE A 179 7.69 -6.23 8.27
CA PHE A 179 7.21 -5.03 8.98
C PHE A 179 5.75 -5.17 9.43
N THR A 180 4.88 -5.72 8.57
CA THR A 180 3.46 -5.97 8.92
C THR A 180 3.36 -6.89 10.13
N VAL A 181 4.09 -8.02 10.16
CA VAL A 181 4.08 -8.98 11.26
C VAL A 181 4.56 -8.34 12.57
N HIS A 182 5.71 -7.65 12.52
CA HIS A 182 6.29 -7.02 13.70
C HIS A 182 5.42 -5.90 14.26
N LEU A 183 4.91 -5.02 13.41
CA LEU A 183 4.05 -3.91 13.84
C LEU A 183 2.71 -4.42 14.38
N ALA A 184 2.12 -5.44 13.75
CA ALA A 184 0.90 -6.07 14.26
C ALA A 184 1.10 -6.68 15.66
N TYR A 185 2.23 -7.34 15.88
CA TYR A 185 2.58 -7.87 17.20
C TYR A 185 2.76 -6.77 18.25
N GLU A 186 3.47 -5.69 17.90
CA GLU A 186 3.66 -4.53 18.79
C GLU A 186 2.31 -3.91 19.18
N LEU A 187 1.39 -3.80 18.21
CA LEU A 187 0.08 -3.17 18.40
C LEU A 187 -1.04 -4.14 18.82
N ARG A 188 -0.74 -5.39 19.16
CA ARG A 188 -1.73 -6.46 19.44
C ARG A 188 -2.71 -6.16 20.57
N HIS A 189 -2.33 -5.31 21.51
CA HIS A 189 -3.18 -4.87 22.64
C HIS A 189 -3.87 -3.52 22.39
N THR A 190 -3.96 -3.10 21.13
CA THR A 190 -4.63 -1.86 20.72
C THR A 190 -5.78 -2.14 19.77
N ASN A 191 -6.54 -1.11 19.41
CA ASN A 191 -7.60 -1.21 18.40
C ASN A 191 -7.08 -1.08 16.95
N ILE A 192 -5.76 -1.07 16.74
CA ILE A 192 -5.13 -0.94 15.43
C ILE A 192 -4.93 -2.32 14.80
N LYS A 193 -5.40 -2.49 13.56
CA LYS A 193 -5.13 -3.69 12.76
C LYS A 193 -4.14 -3.37 11.66
N VAL A 194 -3.14 -4.24 11.47
CA VAL A 194 -2.07 -4.08 10.48
C VAL A 194 -2.02 -5.33 9.61
N ASN A 195 -2.22 -5.18 8.30
CA ASN A 195 -2.22 -6.31 7.38
C ASN A 195 -1.53 -5.97 6.06
N SER A 196 -0.98 -6.97 5.39
CA SER A 196 -0.48 -6.91 4.02
C SER A 196 -1.59 -7.28 3.03
N ALA A 197 -1.69 -6.51 1.93
CA ALA A 197 -2.61 -6.74 0.83
C ALA A 197 -1.85 -7.18 -0.42
N HIS A 198 -2.22 -8.30 -1.04
CA HIS A 198 -1.87 -8.61 -2.41
C HIS A 198 -3.02 -8.18 -3.32
N PRO A 199 -2.80 -7.26 -4.27
CA PRO A 199 -3.88 -6.77 -5.15
C PRO A 199 -4.27 -7.78 -6.24
N GLY A 200 -3.46 -8.81 -6.49
CA GLY A 200 -3.46 -9.64 -7.68
C GLY A 200 -2.51 -9.11 -8.76
N TRP A 201 -2.46 -9.79 -9.90
CA TRP A 201 -1.77 -9.28 -11.08
C TRP A 201 -2.75 -8.48 -11.94
N VAL A 202 -2.66 -7.17 -11.81
CA VAL A 202 -3.67 -6.20 -12.26
C VAL A 202 -3.14 -5.36 -13.42
N LYS A 203 -3.99 -5.06 -14.41
CA LYS A 203 -3.72 -4.17 -15.54
C LYS A 203 -3.48 -2.73 -15.07
N THR A 204 -2.21 -2.43 -14.82
CA THR A 204 -1.68 -1.12 -14.42
C THR A 204 -0.42 -0.83 -15.21
N ASP A 205 0.10 0.38 -15.12
CA ASP A 205 1.41 0.72 -15.72
C ASP A 205 2.53 -0.22 -15.21
N MET A 206 2.42 -0.69 -13.97
CA MET A 206 3.36 -1.63 -13.37
C MET A 206 3.07 -3.08 -13.81
N GLY A 207 1.82 -3.51 -13.79
CA GLY A 207 1.44 -4.90 -14.08
C GLY A 207 1.41 -5.26 -15.56
N GLY A 208 1.37 -4.24 -16.44
CA GLY A 208 1.32 -4.43 -17.89
C GLY A 208 -0.04 -4.87 -18.42
N SER A 209 -0.16 -4.89 -19.77
CA SER A 209 -1.40 -5.25 -20.46
C SER A 209 -1.73 -6.75 -20.40
N GLN A 210 -0.74 -7.60 -20.14
CA GLN A 210 -0.91 -9.05 -20.03
C GLN A 210 -1.50 -9.50 -18.69
N ALA A 211 -1.62 -8.59 -17.69
CA ALA A 211 -2.22 -8.92 -16.43
C ALA A 211 -3.68 -9.42 -16.63
N PRO A 212 -4.09 -10.51 -15.93
CA PRO A 212 -5.42 -11.08 -16.10
C PRO A 212 -6.52 -10.26 -15.43
N MET A 213 -6.20 -9.54 -14.33
CA MET A 213 -7.20 -8.83 -13.53
C MET A 213 -7.43 -7.41 -14.05
N ALA A 214 -8.70 -6.99 -14.07
CA ALA A 214 -9.09 -5.62 -14.33
C ALA A 214 -8.67 -4.69 -13.17
N LEU A 215 -8.50 -3.40 -13.47
CA LEU A 215 -8.07 -2.42 -12.47
C LEU A 215 -9.05 -2.30 -11.31
N GLU A 216 -10.33 -2.39 -11.61
CA GLU A 216 -11.46 -2.28 -10.66
C GLU A 216 -11.44 -3.37 -9.59
N GLU A 217 -10.82 -4.51 -9.89
CA GLU A 217 -10.68 -5.60 -8.91
C GLU A 217 -9.48 -5.40 -7.98
N GLY A 218 -8.46 -4.67 -8.45
CA GLY A 218 -7.19 -4.51 -7.73
C GLY A 218 -7.27 -3.72 -6.44
N GLY A 219 -8.25 -2.82 -6.32
CA GLY A 219 -8.45 -2.00 -5.11
C GLY A 219 -9.16 -2.74 -3.97
N LYS A 220 -9.92 -3.79 -4.29
CA LYS A 220 -10.85 -4.46 -3.36
C LYS A 220 -10.17 -5.05 -2.12
N THR A 221 -9.01 -5.69 -2.28
CA THR A 221 -8.29 -6.28 -1.13
C THR A 221 -7.85 -5.20 -0.15
N SER A 222 -7.25 -4.10 -0.63
CA SER A 222 -6.83 -2.99 0.23
C SER A 222 -8.01 -2.33 0.92
N ALA A 223 -9.12 -2.11 0.20
CA ALA A 223 -10.33 -1.51 0.76
C ALA A 223 -10.99 -2.40 1.83
N ALA A 224 -11.07 -3.71 1.58
CA ALA A 224 -11.59 -4.67 2.56
C ALA A 224 -10.76 -4.66 3.86
N LEU A 225 -9.43 -4.66 3.75
CA LEU A 225 -8.54 -4.58 4.92
C LEU A 225 -8.61 -3.23 5.63
N ALA A 226 -8.82 -2.13 4.90
CA ALA A 226 -9.00 -0.77 5.44
C ALA A 226 -10.31 -0.60 6.22
N THR A 227 -11.28 -1.49 5.99
CA THR A 227 -12.63 -1.42 6.59
C THR A 227 -12.95 -2.56 7.55
N LEU A 228 -11.96 -3.39 7.88
CA LEU A 228 -12.11 -4.51 8.81
C LEU A 228 -12.84 -4.11 10.11
N PRO A 229 -13.74 -4.95 10.63
CA PRO A 229 -14.35 -4.77 11.94
C PRO A 229 -13.30 -4.89 13.08
N GLY A 230 -13.70 -4.58 14.31
CA GLY A 230 -12.81 -4.59 15.47
C GLY A 230 -12.21 -5.95 15.80
N ASP A 231 -12.96 -7.01 15.55
CA ASP A 231 -12.59 -8.43 15.71
C ASP A 231 -11.88 -9.02 14.47
N GLY A 232 -11.69 -8.23 13.42
CA GLY A 232 -11.00 -8.65 12.21
C GLY A 232 -9.52 -9.02 12.42
N PRO A 233 -8.90 -9.68 11.43
CA PRO A 233 -7.52 -10.16 11.51
C PRO A 233 -6.51 -9.00 11.61
N THR A 234 -5.36 -9.31 12.22
CA THR A 234 -4.17 -8.45 12.24
C THR A 234 -2.91 -9.32 12.09
N GLY A 235 -1.89 -8.80 11.44
CA GLY A 235 -0.64 -9.52 11.21
C GLY A 235 -0.75 -10.58 10.12
N GLY A 236 -1.74 -10.45 9.21
CA GLY A 236 -1.95 -11.39 8.11
C GLY A 236 -1.63 -10.80 6.74
N PHE A 237 -1.48 -11.68 5.76
CA PHE A 237 -1.29 -11.38 4.35
C PHE A 237 -2.49 -11.93 3.56
N PHE A 238 -3.15 -11.09 2.76
CA PHE A 238 -4.43 -11.44 2.16
C PHE A 238 -4.52 -11.08 0.68
N HIS A 239 -5.30 -11.88 -0.05
CA HIS A 239 -5.81 -11.60 -1.38
C HIS A 239 -7.29 -11.94 -1.45
N GLN A 240 -8.15 -10.96 -1.78
CA GLN A 240 -9.60 -11.15 -1.90
C GLN A 240 -10.23 -11.94 -0.72
N GLY A 241 -9.86 -11.55 0.50
CA GLY A 241 -10.34 -12.18 1.73
C GLY A 241 -9.69 -13.52 2.11
N LYS A 242 -8.85 -14.09 1.24
CA LYS A 242 -8.14 -15.34 1.51
C LYS A 242 -6.74 -15.07 2.06
N PRO A 243 -6.30 -15.79 3.10
CA PRO A 243 -4.93 -15.68 3.59
C PRO A 243 -3.94 -16.25 2.58
N LEU A 244 -2.78 -15.60 2.50
CA LEU A 244 -1.62 -16.03 1.73
C LEU A 244 -0.48 -16.42 2.68
N PRO A 245 0.39 -17.37 2.30
CA PRO A 245 1.61 -17.66 3.07
C PRO A 245 2.62 -16.52 2.90
N TRP A 246 3.46 -16.37 3.95
CA TRP A 246 4.57 -15.42 3.99
C TRP A 246 5.74 -15.77 3.09
#